data_c4f29cedc66a6855f73c7f53e99eb562
#
_entry.id   c4f29cedc66a6855f73c7f53e99eb562
#
_cell.length_a   1.000
_cell.length_b   1.000
_cell.length_c   1.000
_cell.angle_alpha   90.00
_cell.angle_beta   90.00
_cell.angle_gamma   90.00
#
_symmetry.space_group_name_H-M   'P 1'
#
loop_
_entity.id
_entity.type
_entity.pdbx_description
1 polymer ?
#
loop_
_entity_poly.entity_id
_entity_poly.type
_entity_poly.pdbx_seq_one_letter_code
_entity_poly.pdbx_strand_id
1 'polypeptide(L)'
;SNRRLSQIIKSRNYHYQLTVCDASEPKSKDELLTYGVKMICAKKGPGSVEFGEKWLDDLEAIIIDPKRTPNTCKEFENIDYQTDKDGNIKPRLEDKNNHTIDAIRYALESDMIRGKMFDRNKYNV
;
A
#
# COMPACT_ATOMS: atom_id res chain seq x y z
N SER A 1 -6.86 8.12 18.21
CA SER A 1 -6.56 6.92 18.97
C SER A 1 -6.92 5.67 18.18
N ASN A 2 -6.30 4.55 18.49
CA ASN A 2 -6.58 3.26 17.85
C ASN A 2 -8.00 2.77 18.16
N ARG A 3 -8.51 3.09 19.33
CA ARG A 3 -9.91 2.82 19.67
C ARG A 3 -10.86 3.52 18.70
N ARG A 4 -10.61 4.80 18.44
CA ARG A 4 -11.42 5.57 17.48
C ARG A 4 -11.28 5.01 16.07
N LEU A 5 -10.08 4.66 15.66
CA LEU A 5 -9.83 4.05 14.37
C LEU A 5 -10.60 2.73 14.21
N SER A 6 -10.59 1.88 15.25
CA SER A 6 -11.35 0.62 15.24
C SER A 6 -12.86 0.86 15.04
N GLN A 7 -13.39 1.89 15.70
CA GLN A 7 -14.80 2.26 15.56
C GLN A 7 -15.14 2.69 14.12
N ILE A 8 -14.26 3.46 13.49
CA ILE A 8 -14.43 3.88 12.08
C ILE A 8 -14.40 2.67 11.15
N ILE A 9 -13.45 1.78 11.32
CA ILE A 9 -13.32 0.56 10.51
C ILE A 9 -14.59 -0.29 10.66
N LYS A 10 -15.07 -0.50 11.88
CA LYS A 10 -16.29 -1.27 12.16
C LYS A 10 -17.54 -0.61 11.58
N SER A 11 -17.65 0.71 11.67
CA SER A 11 -18.80 1.44 11.12
C SER A 11 -18.95 1.29 9.62
N ARG A 12 -17.85 0.97 8.94
CA ARG A 12 -17.80 0.73 7.49
C ARG A 12 -17.82 -0.75 7.11
N ASN A 13 -17.99 -1.64 8.09
CA ASN A 13 -17.97 -3.09 7.91
C ASN A 13 -16.68 -3.66 7.32
N TYR A 14 -15.54 -3.01 7.57
CA TYR A 14 -14.24 -3.48 7.08
C TYR A 14 -13.45 -4.30 8.10
N HIS A 15 -13.95 -4.48 9.33
CA HIS A 15 -13.24 -5.20 10.39
C HIS A 15 -13.10 -6.71 10.14
N TYR A 16 -13.92 -7.29 9.27
CA TYR A 16 -13.82 -8.69 8.84
C TYR A 16 -12.77 -8.90 7.75
N GLN A 17 -12.41 -7.86 7.04
CA GLN A 17 -11.41 -7.93 5.99
C GLN A 17 -10.03 -7.71 6.59
N LEU A 18 -9.02 -8.34 5.99
CA LEU A 18 -7.65 -8.18 6.43
C LEU A 18 -7.19 -6.74 6.18
N THR A 19 -6.78 -6.07 7.25
CA THR A 19 -6.16 -4.75 7.19
C THR A 19 -4.66 -4.92 7.33
N VAL A 20 -3.89 -4.28 6.47
CA VAL A 20 -2.43 -4.32 6.48
C VAL A 20 -1.90 -2.97 6.93
N CYS A 21 -1.13 -2.95 8.02
CA CYS A 21 -0.52 -1.73 8.53
C CYS A 21 0.98 -1.65 8.21
N ASP A 22 1.55 -0.48 8.40
CA ASP A 22 3.00 -0.30 8.32
C ASP A 22 3.69 -1.16 9.39
N ALA A 23 4.78 -1.82 9.01
CA ALA A 23 5.56 -2.68 9.89
C ALA A 23 6.22 -1.93 11.06
N SER A 24 6.32 -0.59 10.99
CA SER A 24 6.84 0.24 12.08
C SER A 24 5.86 0.45 13.23
N GLU A 25 4.62 -0.03 13.11
CA GLU A 25 3.54 0.20 14.07
C GLU A 25 3.01 -1.07 14.74
N PRO A 26 3.88 -1.93 15.34
CA PRO A 26 3.43 -3.20 15.91
C PRO A 26 2.49 -3.04 17.10
N LYS A 27 2.65 -1.98 17.90
CA LYS A 27 1.77 -1.69 19.04
C LYS A 27 0.36 -1.34 18.57
N SER A 28 0.25 -0.52 17.54
CA SER A 28 -1.03 -0.16 16.95
C SER A 28 -1.75 -1.37 16.38
N LYS A 29 -1.02 -2.27 15.72
CA LYS A 29 -1.56 -3.54 15.23
C LYS A 29 -2.14 -4.37 16.38
N ASP A 30 -1.36 -4.58 17.43
CA ASP A 30 -1.78 -5.41 18.56
C ASP A 30 -3.01 -4.83 19.25
N GLU A 31 -3.06 -3.52 19.43
CA GLU A 31 -4.20 -2.83 20.03
C GLU A 31 -5.46 -2.96 19.16
N LEU A 32 -5.34 -2.78 17.85
CA LEU A 32 -6.47 -2.93 16.92
C LEU A 32 -6.99 -4.38 16.87
N LEU A 33 -6.11 -5.37 17.00
CA LEU A 33 -6.51 -6.77 17.16
C LEU A 33 -7.38 -6.96 18.38
N THR A 34 -7.04 -6.33 19.51
CA THR A 34 -7.86 -6.42 20.75
C THR A 34 -9.24 -5.81 20.58
N TYR A 35 -9.38 -4.84 19.69
CA TYR A 35 -10.68 -4.23 19.36
C TYR A 35 -11.45 -5.00 18.27
N GLY A 36 -10.95 -6.14 17.81
CA GLY A 36 -11.66 -6.99 16.87
C GLY A 36 -11.44 -6.63 15.40
N VAL A 37 -10.41 -5.87 15.08
CA VAL A 37 -10.01 -5.59 13.69
C VAL A 37 -8.98 -6.63 13.25
N LYS A 38 -9.21 -7.25 12.10
CA LYS A 38 -8.30 -8.27 11.55
C LYS A 38 -7.10 -7.57 10.91
N MET A 39 -5.93 -7.69 11.54
CA MET A 39 -4.72 -6.91 11.19
C MET A 39 -3.50 -7.78 11.01
N ILE A 40 -2.67 -7.42 10.04
CA ILE A 40 -1.27 -7.86 9.93
C ILE A 40 -0.39 -6.66 9.60
N CYS A 41 0.92 -6.80 9.80
CA CYS A 41 1.89 -5.80 9.33
C CYS A 41 2.36 -6.15 7.93
N ALA A 42 2.61 -5.13 7.12
CA ALA A 42 3.26 -5.29 5.83
C ALA A 42 4.66 -5.89 6.00
N LYS A 43 5.07 -6.69 5.06
CA LYS A 43 6.44 -7.23 5.02
C LYS A 43 7.34 -6.19 4.38
N LYS A 44 8.37 -5.75 5.10
CA LYS A 44 9.39 -4.84 4.58
C LYS A 44 10.67 -5.63 4.32
N GLY A 45 11.30 -5.34 3.21
CA GLY A 45 12.58 -5.92 2.85
C GLY A 45 13.30 -5.07 1.82
N PRO A 46 14.57 -5.37 1.52
CA PRO A 46 15.33 -4.65 0.50
C PRO A 46 14.59 -4.65 -0.84
N GLY A 47 14.44 -3.49 -1.46
CA GLY A 47 13.79 -3.34 -2.76
C GLY A 47 12.27 -3.45 -2.77
N SER A 48 11.61 -3.60 -1.60
CA SER A 48 10.14 -3.76 -1.54
C SER A 48 9.38 -2.52 -2.04
N VAL A 49 9.91 -1.33 -1.78
CA VAL A 49 9.28 -0.08 -2.24
C VAL A 49 9.34 0.01 -3.77
N GLU A 50 10.50 -0.17 -4.35
CA GLU A 50 10.69 -0.12 -5.80
C GLU A 50 9.88 -1.19 -6.51
N PHE A 51 9.86 -2.40 -5.98
CA PHE A 51 9.06 -3.50 -6.51
C PHE A 51 7.56 -3.16 -6.51
N GLY A 52 7.05 -2.64 -5.41
CA GLY A 52 5.64 -2.29 -5.26
C GLY A 52 5.23 -1.13 -6.17
N GLU A 53 6.08 -0.09 -6.26
CA GLU A 53 5.83 1.04 -7.15
C GLU A 53 5.83 0.63 -8.62
N LYS A 54 6.79 -0.23 -9.02
CA LYS A 54 6.84 -0.77 -10.38
C LYS A 54 5.61 -1.63 -10.68
N TRP A 55 5.19 -2.45 -9.72
CA TRP A 55 4.00 -3.28 -9.88
C TRP A 55 2.75 -2.42 -10.14
N LEU A 56 2.59 -1.32 -9.40
CA LEU A 56 1.48 -0.38 -9.61
C LEU A 56 1.58 0.30 -10.97
N ASP A 57 2.78 0.70 -11.38
CA ASP A 57 3.01 1.36 -12.66
C ASP A 57 2.75 0.44 -13.86
N ASP A 58 2.99 -0.86 -13.69
CA ASP A 58 2.78 -1.86 -14.73
C ASP A 58 1.31 -2.30 -14.88
N LEU A 59 0.41 -1.85 -14.01
CA LEU A 59 -1.02 -2.15 -14.12
C LEU A 59 -1.59 -1.49 -15.38
N GLU A 60 -2.54 -2.17 -16.00
CA GLU A 60 -3.26 -1.64 -17.17
C GLU A 60 -3.99 -0.33 -16.85
N ALA A 61 -4.60 -0.26 -15.66
CA ALA A 61 -5.30 0.93 -15.19
C ALA A 61 -5.41 0.94 -13.66
N ILE A 62 -5.41 2.14 -13.11
CA ILE A 62 -5.76 2.41 -11.70
C ILE A 62 -6.97 3.34 -11.72
N ILE A 63 -8.10 2.85 -11.22
CA ILE A 63 -9.36 3.59 -11.23
C ILE A 63 -9.62 4.15 -9.85
N ILE A 64 -9.76 5.46 -9.75
CA ILE A 64 -9.94 6.20 -8.50
C ILE A 64 -11.19 7.06 -8.61
N ASP A 65 -12.07 6.96 -7.60
CA ASP A 65 -13.24 7.83 -7.50
C ASP A 65 -12.86 9.10 -6.75
N PRO A 66 -12.79 10.26 -7.41
CA PRO A 66 -12.36 11.50 -6.77
C PRO A 66 -13.34 12.03 -5.72
N LYS A 67 -14.61 11.61 -5.77
CA LYS A 67 -15.61 11.98 -4.75
C LYS A 67 -15.46 11.18 -3.47
N ARG A 68 -15.20 9.87 -3.58
CA ARG A 68 -15.05 8.98 -2.43
C ARG A 68 -13.66 9.04 -1.83
N THR A 69 -12.64 9.22 -2.66
CA THR A 69 -11.24 9.21 -2.24
C THR A 69 -10.48 10.41 -2.82
N PRO A 70 -10.84 11.64 -2.41
CA PRO A 70 -10.23 12.85 -2.98
C PRO A 70 -8.74 12.96 -2.70
N ASN A 71 -8.27 12.51 -1.52
CA ASN A 71 -6.85 12.57 -1.17
C ASN A 71 -6.03 11.60 -2.02
N THR A 72 -6.55 10.39 -2.27
CA THR A 72 -5.89 9.40 -3.14
C THR A 72 -5.79 9.94 -4.57
N CYS A 73 -6.87 10.50 -5.09
CA CYS A 73 -6.89 11.11 -6.41
C CYS A 73 -5.81 12.19 -6.53
N LYS A 74 -5.74 13.09 -5.55
CA LYS A 74 -4.77 14.18 -5.51
C LYS A 74 -3.32 13.66 -5.46
N GLU A 75 -3.04 12.62 -4.67
CA GLU A 75 -1.71 12.02 -4.60
C GLU A 75 -1.28 11.43 -5.94
N PHE A 76 -2.15 10.64 -6.59
CA PHE A 76 -1.82 10.04 -7.88
C PHE A 76 -1.68 11.07 -9.01
N GLU A 77 -2.40 12.19 -8.96
CA GLU A 77 -2.28 13.26 -9.94
C GLU A 77 -0.97 14.05 -9.82
N ASN A 78 -0.41 14.15 -8.62
CA ASN A 78 0.69 15.05 -8.32
C ASN A 78 2.02 14.36 -8.01
N ILE A 79 2.04 13.05 -7.83
CA ILE A 79 3.28 12.33 -7.51
C ILE A 79 4.22 12.29 -8.71
N ASP A 80 5.51 12.54 -8.46
CA ASP A 80 6.56 12.48 -9.46
C ASP A 80 7.64 11.48 -9.06
N TYR A 81 8.48 11.12 -10.01
CA TYR A 81 9.69 10.36 -9.74
C TYR A 81 10.76 11.24 -9.11
N GLN A 82 11.61 10.64 -8.29
CA GLN A 82 12.79 11.30 -7.74
C GLN A 82 13.78 11.60 -8.88
N THR A 83 14.59 12.64 -8.67
CA THR A 83 15.71 12.96 -9.55
C THR A 83 17.02 12.91 -8.75
N ASP A 84 18.12 12.57 -9.42
CA ASP A 84 19.45 12.61 -8.83
C ASP A 84 20.07 14.02 -8.91
N LYS A 85 21.33 14.15 -8.47
CA LYS A 85 22.05 15.43 -8.48
C LYS A 85 22.19 16.05 -9.87
N ASP A 86 22.22 15.23 -10.91
CA ASP A 86 22.42 15.64 -12.30
C ASP A 86 21.08 15.81 -13.04
N GLY A 87 19.96 15.69 -12.33
CA GLY A 87 18.62 15.82 -12.88
C GLY A 87 18.10 14.58 -13.59
N ASN A 88 18.78 13.44 -13.47
CA ASN A 88 18.32 12.18 -14.05
C ASN A 88 17.17 11.58 -13.21
N ILE A 89 16.17 11.02 -13.87
CA ILE A 89 15.02 10.41 -13.23
C ILE A 89 15.44 9.07 -12.62
N LYS A 90 15.12 8.88 -11.33
CA LYS A 90 15.31 7.62 -10.62
C LYS A 90 14.06 6.75 -10.73
N PRO A 91 14.19 5.40 -10.63
CA PRO A 91 13.04 4.50 -10.68
C PRO A 91 12.32 4.42 -9.32
N ARG A 92 12.12 5.54 -8.66
CA ARG A 92 11.43 5.67 -7.37
C ARG A 92 10.57 6.92 -7.35
N LEU A 93 9.37 6.79 -6.80
CA LEU A 93 8.50 7.94 -6.55
C LEU A 93 9.05 8.80 -5.41
N GLU A 94 8.69 10.07 -5.44
CA GLU A 94 8.99 10.99 -4.34
C GLU A 94 8.40 10.49 -3.04
N ASP A 95 9.17 10.62 -1.95
CA ASP A 95 8.73 10.23 -0.60
C ASP A 95 8.07 11.42 0.11
N LYS A 96 7.05 11.96 -0.52
CA LYS A 96 6.21 13.03 0.04
C LYS A 96 4.82 12.97 -0.60
N ASN A 97 3.80 13.32 0.17
CA ASN A 97 2.41 13.31 -0.28
C ASN A 97 2.01 11.99 -0.95
N ASN A 98 2.44 10.88 -0.35
CA ASN A 98 2.28 9.51 -0.86
C ASN A 98 1.63 8.56 0.17
N HIS A 99 0.89 9.09 1.13
CA HIS A 99 0.33 8.30 2.23
C HIS A 99 -0.65 7.23 1.76
N THR A 100 -1.56 7.60 0.85
CA THR A 100 -2.53 6.63 0.30
C THR A 100 -1.87 5.68 -0.69
N ILE A 101 -0.86 6.13 -1.42
CA ILE A 101 -0.06 5.29 -2.32
C ILE A 101 0.65 4.20 -1.53
N ASP A 102 1.29 4.55 -0.41
CA ASP A 102 1.92 3.59 0.48
C ASP A 102 0.91 2.61 1.07
N ALA A 103 -0.25 3.11 1.52
CA ALA A 103 -1.31 2.27 2.05
C ALA A 103 -1.83 1.25 1.01
N ILE A 104 -2.01 1.68 -0.23
CA ILE A 104 -2.40 0.81 -1.34
C ILE A 104 -1.33 -0.26 -1.59
N ARG A 105 -0.07 0.14 -1.59
CA ARG A 105 1.05 -0.77 -1.77
C ARG A 105 1.09 -1.85 -0.69
N TYR A 106 0.85 -1.48 0.57
CA TYR A 106 0.75 -2.44 1.67
C TYR A 106 -0.47 -3.36 1.52
N ALA A 107 -1.62 -2.80 1.19
CA ALA A 107 -2.84 -3.56 1.04
C ALA A 107 -2.76 -4.62 -0.07
N LEU A 108 -2.03 -4.33 -1.14
CA LEU A 108 -1.90 -5.21 -2.30
C LEU A 108 -0.64 -6.09 -2.28
N GLU A 109 0.14 -6.05 -1.20
CA GLU A 109 1.40 -6.78 -1.09
C GLU A 109 1.25 -8.27 -1.37
N SER A 110 0.22 -8.91 -0.83
CA SER A 110 -0.02 -10.33 -1.06
C SER A 110 -0.37 -10.64 -2.51
N ASP A 111 -1.05 -9.74 -3.20
CA ASP A 111 -1.38 -9.88 -4.62
C ASP A 111 -0.12 -9.75 -5.48
N MET A 112 0.79 -8.85 -5.13
CA MET A 112 2.09 -8.70 -5.79
C MET A 112 2.93 -9.97 -5.68
N ILE A 113 2.98 -10.58 -4.50
CA ILE A 113 3.72 -11.81 -4.23
C ILE A 113 3.10 -12.98 -5.01
N ARG A 114 1.77 -13.12 -4.99
CA ARG A 114 1.06 -14.18 -5.72
C ARG A 114 1.28 -14.07 -7.23
N GLY A 115 1.22 -12.87 -7.78
CA GLY A 115 1.49 -12.62 -9.19
C GLY A 115 2.90 -13.05 -9.58
N LYS A 116 3.90 -12.72 -8.76
CA LYS A 116 5.28 -13.12 -8.98
C LYS A 116 5.45 -14.64 -8.93
N MET A 117 4.81 -15.32 -7.99
CA MET A 117 4.83 -16.79 -7.89
C MET A 117 4.15 -17.44 -9.07
N PHE A 118 3.02 -16.92 -9.51
CA PHE A 118 2.29 -17.41 -10.68
C PHE A 118 3.15 -17.30 -11.95
N ASP A 119 3.78 -16.17 -12.19
CA ASP A 119 4.66 -15.96 -13.34
C ASP A 119 5.86 -16.89 -13.30
N ARG A 120 6.45 -17.10 -12.13
CA ARG A 120 7.55 -18.04 -11.95
C ARG A 120 7.12 -19.45 -12.36
N ASN A 121 5.94 -19.91 -11.94
CA ASN A 121 5.41 -21.22 -12.28
C ASN A 121 5.10 -21.34 -13.78
N LYS A 122 4.62 -20.27 -14.41
CA LYS A 122 4.31 -20.22 -15.84
C LYS A 122 5.55 -20.45 -16.71
N TYR A 123 6.70 -19.97 -16.28
CA TYR A 123 7.95 -20.05 -17.04
C TYR A 123 8.87 -21.22 -16.64
N ASN A 124 8.51 -21.98 -15.62
CA ASN A 124 9.25 -23.14 -15.13
C ASN A 124 8.61 -24.49 -15.52
N VAL A 125 7.83 -24.48 -16.56
CA VAL A 125 7.19 -25.70 -17.08
C VAL A 125 8.18 -26.48 -17.93
#